data_7a054dcc4d3ce3d563a1e8c5c120a25b
#
_entry.id   7a054dcc4d3ce3d563a1e8c5c120a25b
#
_cell.length_a   1.000
_cell.length_b   1.000
_cell.length_c   1.000
_cell.angle_alpha   90.00
_cell.angle_beta   90.00
_cell.angle_gamma   90.00
#
_symmetry.space_group_name_H-M   'P 1'
#
loop_
_entity.id
_entity.type
_entity.pdbx_description
1 polymer ?
#
loop_
_entity_poly.entity_id
_entity_poly.type
_entity_poly.pdbx_seq_one_letter_code
_entity_poly.pdbx_strand_id
1 'polypeptide(L)'
;MSKLVIVESPAKAKTIGKYLGSDYEVTASMGHIRDLPASQLGIDVEHGYTPQYISIKGKEKLIKELKSKAKHSDGVLLATDPDREGEAISWHLANILGLDPHEPNRVTFDEITKKGVQEGMAHPRAIDEDLFNAQQARRVLDRLVGYKLSPFLWRKVRRGLSAGRVQSVAVRLIDDREKEIEGFKPEEYWNVDATLGVGHKSFTARLASDDKGKKLLPHTEAEARAIEKGLEGAEYTVGELKKGKR
;
A
#
# COMPACT_ATOMS: atom_id res chain seq x y z
N MET A 1 25.35 -28.78 1.35
CA MET A 1 24.85 -27.77 0.37
C MET A 1 24.01 -26.77 1.14
N SER A 2 23.71 -25.62 0.57
CA SER A 2 22.87 -24.60 1.24
C SER A 2 21.40 -24.70 0.81
N LYS A 3 20.46 -24.23 1.66
CA LYS A 3 19.06 -24.09 1.26
C LYS A 3 18.88 -22.84 0.41
N LEU A 4 18.07 -22.92 -0.63
CA LEU A 4 17.74 -21.79 -1.50
C LEU A 4 16.55 -21.02 -0.90
N VAL A 5 16.69 -19.71 -0.71
CA VAL A 5 15.64 -18.80 -0.27
C VAL A 5 15.30 -17.85 -1.42
N ILE A 6 14.05 -17.85 -1.87
CA ILE A 6 13.60 -17.00 -2.98
C ILE A 6 12.68 -15.92 -2.44
N VAL A 7 13.07 -14.66 -2.63
CA VAL A 7 12.31 -13.46 -2.30
C VAL A 7 11.84 -12.74 -3.57
N GLU A 8 10.99 -11.74 -3.48
CA GLU A 8 10.48 -11.04 -4.67
C GLU A 8 11.44 -10.00 -5.25
N SER A 9 12.34 -9.39 -4.44
CA SER A 9 13.19 -8.30 -4.90
C SER A 9 14.66 -8.44 -4.53
N PRO A 10 15.61 -7.91 -5.37
CA PRO A 10 17.05 -7.96 -5.08
C PRO A 10 17.44 -7.21 -3.81
N ALA A 11 16.74 -6.13 -3.48
CA ALA A 11 16.98 -5.36 -2.26
C ALA A 11 16.74 -6.22 -1.01
N LYS A 12 15.62 -6.96 -0.98
CA LYS A 12 15.31 -7.92 0.08
C LYS A 12 16.30 -9.06 0.10
N ALA A 13 16.68 -9.63 -1.05
CA ALA A 13 17.67 -10.69 -1.13
C ALA A 13 19.00 -10.28 -0.48
N LYS A 14 19.47 -9.07 -0.78
CA LYS A 14 20.71 -8.52 -0.19
C LYS A 14 20.61 -8.36 1.32
N THR A 15 19.48 -7.88 1.84
CA THR A 15 19.28 -7.64 3.27
C THR A 15 19.11 -8.94 4.03
N ILE A 16 18.23 -9.83 3.57
CA ILE A 16 17.96 -11.12 4.20
C ILE A 16 19.18 -12.02 4.17
N GLY A 17 19.94 -12.05 3.06
CA GLY A 17 21.17 -12.83 2.94
C GLY A 17 22.22 -12.45 3.99
N LYS A 18 22.29 -11.17 4.42
CA LYS A 18 23.18 -10.75 5.51
C LYS A 18 22.76 -11.32 6.88
N TYR A 19 21.47 -11.63 7.07
CA TYR A 19 20.93 -12.11 8.34
C TYR A 19 20.98 -13.64 8.47
N LEU A 20 20.90 -14.36 7.33
CA LEU A 20 20.80 -15.82 7.31
C LEU A 20 22.18 -16.54 7.29
N GLY A 21 23.23 -15.88 6.84
CA GLY A 21 24.59 -16.49 6.79
C GLY A 21 24.78 -17.49 5.64
N SER A 22 25.83 -18.31 5.73
CA SER A 22 26.34 -19.20 4.65
C SER A 22 25.49 -20.44 4.38
N ASP A 23 24.61 -20.81 5.31
CA ASP A 23 23.74 -21.99 5.16
C ASP A 23 22.57 -21.78 4.19
N TYR A 24 22.40 -20.55 3.73
CA TYR A 24 21.34 -20.15 2.84
C TYR A 24 21.86 -19.37 1.64
N GLU A 25 21.44 -19.75 0.45
CA GLU A 25 21.59 -18.96 -0.76
C GLU A 25 20.31 -18.14 -0.99
N VAL A 26 20.39 -16.81 -0.89
CA VAL A 26 19.22 -15.94 -1.08
C VAL A 26 19.24 -15.34 -2.47
N THR A 27 18.14 -15.49 -3.22
CA THR A 27 17.98 -14.98 -4.58
C THR A 27 16.63 -14.29 -4.75
N ALA A 28 16.43 -13.57 -5.87
CA ALA A 28 15.20 -12.83 -6.14
C ALA A 28 14.49 -13.33 -7.39
N SER A 29 13.15 -13.43 -7.34
CA SER A 29 12.28 -13.72 -8.49
C SER A 29 12.04 -12.51 -9.39
N MET A 30 12.41 -11.32 -8.94
CA MET A 30 12.10 -10.05 -9.63
C MET A 30 10.59 -9.85 -9.85
N GLY A 31 9.79 -10.12 -8.82
CA GLY A 31 8.33 -10.09 -8.86
C GLY A 31 7.72 -11.35 -9.50
N HIS A 32 6.58 -11.19 -10.15
CA HIS A 32 5.90 -12.30 -10.83
C HIS A 32 6.75 -12.88 -11.97
N ILE A 33 6.71 -14.20 -12.13
CA ILE A 33 7.38 -14.97 -13.20
C ILE A 33 6.37 -15.60 -14.17
N ARG A 34 5.10 -15.67 -13.80
CA ARG A 34 3.96 -16.08 -14.62
C ARG A 34 2.85 -15.04 -14.54
N ASP A 35 2.12 -14.89 -15.63
CA ASP A 35 0.93 -14.04 -15.70
C ASP A 35 0.00 -14.55 -16.81
N LEU A 36 -1.19 -13.95 -16.90
CA LEU A 36 -2.10 -14.14 -18.04
C LEU A 36 -1.46 -13.62 -19.34
N PRO A 37 -1.76 -14.21 -20.51
CA PRO A 37 -1.26 -13.75 -21.80
C PRO A 37 -1.54 -12.26 -22.02
N ALA A 38 -0.56 -11.51 -22.54
CA ALA A 38 -0.71 -10.06 -22.73
C ALA A 38 -1.70 -9.68 -23.85
N SER A 39 -1.81 -10.51 -24.89
CA SER A 39 -2.61 -10.23 -26.10
C SER A 39 -3.97 -10.95 -26.14
N GLN A 40 -4.26 -11.76 -25.16
CA GLN A 40 -5.49 -12.58 -25.10
C GLN A 40 -6.15 -12.43 -23.74
N LEU A 41 -7.43 -12.78 -23.65
CA LEU A 41 -8.15 -12.79 -22.38
C LEU A 41 -7.46 -13.72 -21.37
N GLY A 42 -7.08 -14.92 -21.81
CA GLY A 42 -6.39 -15.91 -21.00
C GLY A 42 -7.21 -16.46 -19.83
N ILE A 43 -8.54 -16.43 -19.95
CA ILE A 43 -9.50 -16.90 -18.96
C ILE A 43 -10.57 -17.69 -19.68
N ASP A 44 -10.81 -18.91 -19.23
CA ASP A 44 -11.93 -19.73 -19.69
C ASP A 44 -13.21 -19.28 -18.97
N VAL A 45 -14.00 -18.44 -19.63
CA VAL A 45 -15.23 -17.87 -19.07
C VAL A 45 -16.39 -18.86 -19.02
N GLU A 46 -16.31 -19.96 -19.75
CA GLU A 46 -17.37 -20.97 -19.86
C GLU A 46 -17.20 -22.08 -18.81
N HIS A 47 -15.95 -22.33 -18.38
CA HIS A 47 -15.63 -23.39 -17.43
C HIS A 47 -14.96 -22.82 -16.16
N GLY A 48 -15.73 -22.10 -15.35
CA GLY A 48 -15.34 -21.68 -14.00
C GLY A 48 -14.32 -20.55 -13.94
N TYR A 49 -14.15 -19.77 -15.01
CA TYR A 49 -13.21 -18.64 -15.07
C TYR A 49 -11.75 -19.02 -14.84
N THR A 50 -11.37 -20.23 -15.25
CA THR A 50 -10.03 -20.76 -15.03
C THR A 50 -8.98 -19.95 -15.78
N PRO A 51 -7.97 -19.38 -15.10
CA PRO A 51 -6.91 -18.59 -15.72
C PRO A 51 -5.84 -19.47 -16.38
N GLN A 52 -5.40 -19.07 -17.56
CA GLN A 52 -4.32 -19.71 -18.31
C GLN A 52 -3.01 -18.97 -18.09
N TYR A 53 -2.29 -19.32 -17.05
CA TYR A 53 -1.00 -18.70 -16.75
C TYR A 53 0.12 -19.16 -17.67
N ILE A 54 0.88 -18.21 -18.21
CA ILE A 54 2.08 -18.44 -19.01
C ILE A 54 3.30 -17.79 -18.34
N SER A 55 4.51 -18.23 -18.68
CA SER A 55 5.74 -17.54 -18.26
C SER A 55 5.79 -16.16 -18.89
N ILE A 56 6.16 -15.16 -18.10
CA ILE A 56 6.29 -13.76 -18.56
C ILE A 56 7.47 -13.69 -19.54
N LYS A 57 7.22 -13.09 -20.72
CA LYS A 57 8.25 -12.88 -21.74
C LYS A 57 9.43 -12.07 -21.16
N GLY A 58 10.65 -12.55 -21.39
CA GLY A 58 11.88 -11.97 -20.88
C GLY A 58 12.32 -12.50 -19.49
N LYS A 59 11.52 -13.40 -18.90
CA LYS A 59 11.89 -14.07 -17.62
C LYS A 59 12.51 -15.47 -17.82
N GLU A 60 12.66 -15.93 -19.04
CA GLU A 60 13.12 -17.30 -19.37
C GLU A 60 14.50 -17.60 -18.77
N LYS A 61 15.42 -16.63 -18.85
CA LYS A 61 16.77 -16.76 -18.28
C LYS A 61 16.73 -16.89 -16.76
N LEU A 62 15.95 -16.02 -16.10
CA LEU A 62 15.75 -16.05 -14.65
C LEU A 62 15.11 -17.38 -14.20
N ILE A 63 14.08 -17.85 -14.90
CA ILE A 63 13.42 -19.12 -14.60
C ILE A 63 14.41 -20.30 -14.72
N LYS A 64 15.27 -20.31 -15.75
CA LYS A 64 16.32 -21.33 -15.90
C LYS A 64 17.34 -21.27 -14.74
N GLU A 65 17.74 -20.08 -14.35
CA GLU A 65 18.65 -19.87 -13.22
C GLU A 65 18.03 -20.37 -11.92
N LEU A 66 16.79 -19.98 -11.60
CA LEU A 66 16.08 -20.43 -10.40
C LEU A 66 15.93 -21.96 -10.37
N LYS A 67 15.55 -22.58 -11.50
CA LYS A 67 15.48 -24.04 -11.62
C LYS A 67 16.85 -24.72 -11.38
N SER A 68 17.91 -24.14 -11.91
CA SER A 68 19.28 -24.66 -11.69
C SER A 68 19.67 -24.59 -10.22
N LYS A 69 19.46 -23.44 -9.59
CA LYS A 69 19.77 -23.24 -8.16
C LYS A 69 18.95 -24.18 -7.27
N ALA A 70 17.63 -24.27 -7.51
CA ALA A 70 16.75 -25.19 -6.79
C ALA A 70 17.21 -26.64 -6.87
N LYS A 71 17.69 -27.09 -8.03
CA LYS A 71 18.17 -28.46 -8.25
C LYS A 71 19.46 -28.77 -7.51
N HIS A 72 20.29 -27.76 -7.21
CA HIS A 72 21.57 -27.91 -6.51
C HIS A 72 21.51 -27.51 -5.04
N SER A 73 20.33 -27.22 -4.50
CA SER A 73 20.10 -26.88 -3.09
C SER A 73 19.55 -28.07 -2.30
N ASP A 74 19.76 -28.07 -0.98
CA ASP A 74 19.17 -29.05 -0.05
C ASP A 74 17.69 -28.85 0.23
N GLY A 75 17.10 -27.80 -0.32
CA GLY A 75 15.68 -27.45 -0.21
C GLY A 75 15.43 -26.01 -0.63
N VAL A 76 14.19 -25.69 -0.92
CA VAL A 76 13.78 -24.37 -1.39
C VAL A 76 12.76 -23.78 -0.42
N LEU A 77 12.99 -22.53 -0.03
CA LEU A 77 12.05 -21.75 0.77
C LEU A 77 11.60 -20.51 -0.01
N LEU A 78 10.30 -20.28 -0.03
CA LEU A 78 9.64 -19.18 -0.73
C LEU A 78 9.33 -18.10 0.29
N ALA A 79 10.11 -17.03 0.29
CA ALA A 79 10.12 -15.98 1.32
C ALA A 79 9.66 -14.62 0.77
N THR A 80 8.56 -14.62 0.02
CA THR A 80 7.90 -13.42 -0.49
C THR A 80 7.03 -12.77 0.59
N ASP A 81 6.50 -11.56 0.32
CA ASP A 81 5.72 -10.78 1.30
C ASP A 81 4.54 -11.56 1.89
N PRO A 82 4.13 -11.25 3.14
CA PRO A 82 3.02 -11.90 3.83
C PRO A 82 1.65 -11.38 3.38
N ASP A 83 1.49 -11.09 2.09
CA ASP A 83 0.23 -10.65 1.50
C ASP A 83 -0.19 -11.56 0.35
N ARG A 84 -1.38 -11.32 -0.21
CA ARG A 84 -1.90 -12.13 -1.32
C ARG A 84 -1.05 -12.06 -2.59
N GLU A 85 -0.35 -10.96 -2.85
CA GLU A 85 0.54 -10.84 -4.01
C GLU A 85 1.80 -11.71 -3.81
N GLY A 86 2.40 -11.67 -2.61
CA GLY A 86 3.51 -12.54 -2.24
C GLY A 86 3.11 -14.02 -2.24
N GLU A 87 1.90 -14.36 -1.78
CA GLU A 87 1.41 -15.73 -1.81
C GLU A 87 1.25 -16.24 -3.24
N ALA A 88 0.72 -15.40 -4.16
CA ALA A 88 0.62 -15.74 -5.57
C ALA A 88 2.00 -15.89 -6.25
N ILE A 89 2.97 -15.05 -5.92
CA ILE A 89 4.34 -15.21 -6.42
C ILE A 89 4.92 -16.55 -5.94
N SER A 90 4.75 -16.90 -4.66
CA SER A 90 5.19 -18.18 -4.10
C SER A 90 4.51 -19.36 -4.79
N TRP A 91 3.21 -19.33 -5.01
CA TRP A 91 2.49 -20.38 -5.69
C TRP A 91 2.98 -20.58 -7.14
N HIS A 92 3.21 -19.49 -7.87
CA HIS A 92 3.76 -19.55 -9.23
C HIS A 92 5.21 -20.08 -9.24
N LEU A 93 6.02 -19.74 -8.24
CA LEU A 93 7.36 -20.27 -8.07
C LEU A 93 7.32 -21.78 -7.78
N ALA A 94 6.48 -22.22 -6.84
CA ALA A 94 6.30 -23.63 -6.51
C ALA A 94 5.94 -24.44 -7.77
N ASN A 95 4.96 -23.95 -8.55
CA ASN A 95 4.54 -24.60 -9.78
C ASN A 95 5.68 -24.72 -10.82
N ILE A 96 6.46 -23.65 -11.04
CA ILE A 96 7.58 -23.66 -12.00
C ILE A 96 8.75 -24.55 -11.52
N LEU A 97 9.00 -24.58 -10.23
CA LEU A 97 10.10 -25.35 -9.63
C LEU A 97 9.73 -26.81 -9.36
N GLY A 98 8.45 -27.18 -9.51
CA GLY A 98 7.94 -28.53 -9.22
C GLY A 98 7.90 -28.84 -7.72
N LEU A 99 7.67 -27.82 -6.88
CA LEU A 99 7.49 -27.98 -5.44
C LEU A 99 6.02 -28.25 -5.14
N ASP A 100 5.76 -29.07 -4.13
CA ASP A 100 4.40 -29.27 -3.62
C ASP A 100 3.99 -28.06 -2.78
N PRO A 101 2.88 -27.35 -3.13
CA PRO A 101 2.42 -26.20 -2.36
C PRO A 101 1.91 -26.55 -0.96
N HIS A 102 1.62 -27.81 -0.67
CA HIS A 102 1.17 -28.29 0.64
C HIS A 102 2.32 -28.60 1.60
N GLU A 103 3.56 -28.67 1.08
CA GLU A 103 4.75 -28.85 1.90
C GLU A 103 5.20 -27.54 2.57
N PRO A 104 5.90 -27.59 3.72
CA PRO A 104 6.34 -26.40 4.46
C PRO A 104 7.52 -25.70 3.78
N ASN A 105 7.28 -25.14 2.61
CA ASN A 105 8.27 -24.42 1.81
C ASN A 105 8.01 -22.90 1.74
N ARG A 106 6.96 -22.39 2.38
CA ARG A 106 6.59 -20.98 2.48
C ARG A 106 7.05 -20.37 3.80
N VAL A 107 7.77 -19.25 3.72
CA VAL A 107 8.23 -18.47 4.87
C VAL A 107 7.73 -17.03 4.74
N THR A 108 7.28 -16.45 5.83
CA THR A 108 6.82 -15.05 5.88
C THR A 108 7.56 -14.29 6.98
N PHE A 109 7.81 -13.00 6.74
CA PHE A 109 8.42 -12.09 7.72
C PHE A 109 7.50 -10.89 7.90
N ASP A 110 7.12 -10.60 9.14
CA ASP A 110 6.33 -9.41 9.47
C ASP A 110 7.18 -8.14 9.38
N GLU A 111 8.48 -8.29 9.64
CA GLU A 111 9.47 -7.23 9.51
C GLU A 111 10.83 -7.78 9.00
N ILE A 112 11.55 -6.97 8.23
CA ILE A 112 12.88 -7.33 7.70
C ILE A 112 13.97 -6.88 8.69
N THR A 113 13.87 -7.36 9.92
CA THR A 113 14.93 -7.28 10.93
C THR A 113 15.61 -8.64 11.07
N LYS A 114 16.83 -8.68 11.67
CA LYS A 114 17.53 -9.95 11.92
C LYS A 114 16.65 -10.92 12.74
N LYS A 115 15.98 -10.41 13.76
CA LYS A 115 15.09 -11.20 14.63
C LYS A 115 13.87 -11.69 13.86
N GLY A 116 13.15 -10.81 13.14
CA GLY A 116 11.96 -11.19 12.38
C GLY A 116 12.26 -12.22 11.28
N VAL A 117 13.41 -12.06 10.58
CA VAL A 117 13.84 -13.04 9.57
C VAL A 117 14.15 -14.39 10.21
N GLN A 118 14.89 -14.43 11.32
CA GLN A 118 15.21 -15.68 12.02
C GLN A 118 13.96 -16.37 12.56
N GLU A 119 13.01 -15.61 13.11
CA GLU A 119 11.74 -16.11 13.61
C GLU A 119 10.88 -16.71 12.48
N GLY A 120 10.73 -16.00 11.35
CA GLY A 120 10.00 -16.51 10.20
C GLY A 120 10.65 -17.78 9.62
N MET A 121 11.96 -17.83 9.52
CA MET A 121 12.69 -19.03 9.05
C MET A 121 12.52 -20.26 9.96
N ALA A 122 12.21 -20.06 11.23
CA ALA A 122 11.95 -21.16 12.17
C ALA A 122 10.53 -21.75 12.02
N HIS A 123 9.63 -21.07 11.32
CA HIS A 123 8.22 -21.47 11.18
C HIS A 123 7.77 -21.53 9.70
N PRO A 124 8.38 -22.38 8.88
CA PRO A 124 7.91 -22.59 7.52
C PRO A 124 6.53 -23.25 7.51
N ARG A 125 5.70 -22.87 6.57
CA ARG A 125 4.32 -23.35 6.40
C ARG A 125 4.03 -23.77 4.96
N ALA A 126 2.88 -24.36 4.70
CA ALA A 126 2.33 -24.53 3.37
C ALA A 126 1.93 -23.18 2.76
N ILE A 127 1.77 -23.14 1.43
CA ILE A 127 1.18 -21.98 0.73
C ILE A 127 -0.29 -21.86 1.15
N ASP A 128 -0.74 -20.63 1.44
CA ASP A 128 -2.12 -20.33 1.76
C ASP A 128 -2.94 -20.22 0.46
N GLU A 129 -3.71 -21.27 0.18
CA GLU A 129 -4.53 -21.33 -1.03
C GLU A 129 -5.66 -20.29 -1.04
N ASP A 130 -6.18 -19.89 0.11
CA ASP A 130 -7.24 -18.88 0.21
C ASP A 130 -6.70 -17.50 -0.19
N LEU A 131 -5.49 -17.15 0.27
CA LEU A 131 -4.82 -15.93 -0.15
C LEU A 131 -4.45 -15.96 -1.64
N PHE A 132 -3.97 -17.10 -2.15
CA PHE A 132 -3.71 -17.27 -3.57
C PHE A 132 -5.00 -17.12 -4.39
N ASN A 133 -6.08 -17.78 -4.00
CA ASN A 133 -7.37 -17.72 -4.68
C ASN A 133 -7.96 -16.30 -4.64
N ALA A 134 -7.78 -15.56 -3.55
CA ALA A 134 -8.18 -14.15 -3.45
C ALA A 134 -7.41 -13.26 -4.45
N GLN A 135 -6.11 -13.49 -4.63
CA GLN A 135 -5.31 -12.79 -5.63
C GLN A 135 -5.73 -13.19 -7.06
N GLN A 136 -5.92 -14.49 -7.30
CA GLN A 136 -6.38 -15.02 -8.59
C GLN A 136 -7.74 -14.43 -8.99
N ALA A 137 -8.71 -14.41 -8.08
CA ALA A 137 -10.03 -13.82 -8.32
C ALA A 137 -9.91 -12.33 -8.69
N ARG A 138 -9.09 -11.58 -7.97
CA ARG A 138 -8.81 -10.19 -8.30
C ARG A 138 -8.18 -10.06 -9.69
N ARG A 139 -7.16 -10.88 -10.00
CA ARG A 139 -6.48 -10.85 -11.31
C ARG A 139 -7.43 -11.14 -12.47
N VAL A 140 -8.29 -12.15 -12.29
CA VAL A 140 -9.34 -12.53 -13.25
C VAL A 140 -10.34 -11.39 -13.45
N LEU A 141 -10.83 -10.79 -12.36
CA LEU A 141 -11.78 -9.68 -12.41
C LEU A 141 -11.18 -8.45 -13.11
N ASP A 142 -9.97 -8.05 -12.77
CA ASP A 142 -9.29 -6.92 -13.40
C ASP A 142 -9.08 -7.15 -14.91
N ARG A 143 -8.77 -8.39 -15.31
CA ARG A 143 -8.64 -8.77 -16.72
C ARG A 143 -9.99 -8.70 -17.45
N LEU A 144 -11.05 -9.28 -16.90
CA LEU A 144 -12.39 -9.25 -17.47
C LEU A 144 -12.91 -7.82 -17.66
N VAL A 145 -12.81 -7.01 -16.61
CA VAL A 145 -13.25 -5.60 -16.66
C VAL A 145 -12.47 -4.83 -17.71
N GLY A 146 -11.14 -4.89 -17.69
CA GLY A 146 -10.30 -4.18 -18.64
C GLY A 146 -10.55 -4.58 -20.11
N TYR A 147 -10.63 -5.87 -20.39
CA TYR A 147 -10.81 -6.38 -21.76
C TYR A 147 -12.23 -6.19 -22.32
N LYS A 148 -13.26 -6.15 -21.47
CA LYS A 148 -14.64 -5.92 -21.91
C LYS A 148 -15.00 -4.45 -22.00
N LEU A 149 -14.58 -3.62 -21.04
CA LEU A 149 -14.96 -2.20 -20.98
C LEU A 149 -14.06 -1.32 -21.86
N SER A 150 -12.77 -1.58 -21.97
CA SER A 150 -11.89 -0.73 -22.80
C SER A 150 -12.31 -0.68 -24.27
N PRO A 151 -12.64 -1.81 -24.95
CA PRO A 151 -13.17 -1.78 -26.31
C PRO A 151 -14.52 -1.07 -26.45
N PHE A 152 -15.35 -1.10 -25.40
CA PHE A 152 -16.60 -0.32 -25.38
C PHE A 152 -16.32 1.17 -25.39
N LEU A 153 -15.37 1.64 -24.55
CA LEU A 153 -14.94 3.04 -24.54
C LEU A 153 -14.34 3.48 -25.88
N TRP A 154 -13.59 2.59 -26.55
CA TRP A 154 -13.02 2.90 -27.89
C TRP A 154 -14.07 3.14 -28.94
N ARG A 155 -15.18 2.43 -28.87
CA ARG A 155 -16.30 2.56 -29.82
C ARG A 155 -17.20 3.77 -29.53
N LYS A 156 -17.38 4.11 -28.23
CA LYS A 156 -18.35 5.11 -27.80
C LYS A 156 -17.75 6.46 -27.51
N VAL A 157 -16.47 6.53 -27.15
CA VAL A 157 -15.79 7.78 -26.75
C VAL A 157 -14.58 8.04 -27.64
N ARG A 158 -13.45 7.34 -27.39
CA ARG A 158 -12.21 7.55 -28.17
C ARG A 158 -11.27 6.35 -28.00
N ARG A 159 -10.52 6.00 -29.06
CA ARG A 159 -9.43 5.01 -28.99
C ARG A 159 -8.36 5.42 -27.98
N GLY A 160 -7.76 4.43 -27.32
CA GLY A 160 -6.69 4.61 -26.35
C GLY A 160 -7.16 4.84 -24.90
N LEU A 161 -8.46 5.01 -24.68
CA LEU A 161 -9.01 5.01 -23.32
C LEU A 161 -8.99 3.62 -22.72
N SER A 162 -8.79 3.53 -21.41
CA SER A 162 -8.90 2.26 -20.69
C SER A 162 -9.86 2.39 -19.51
N ALA A 163 -10.55 1.31 -19.20
CA ALA A 163 -11.36 1.19 -18.01
C ALA A 163 -10.76 0.10 -17.13
N GLY A 164 -10.83 0.30 -15.82
CA GLY A 164 -10.37 -0.67 -14.84
C GLY A 164 -10.99 -0.39 -13.49
N ARG A 165 -11.11 -1.44 -12.70
CA ARG A 165 -11.76 -1.40 -11.40
C ARG A 165 -11.14 -0.34 -10.46
N VAL A 166 -9.83 -0.21 -10.42
CA VAL A 166 -9.13 0.77 -9.57
C VAL A 166 -9.12 2.15 -10.21
N GLN A 167 -8.71 2.24 -11.48
CA GLN A 167 -8.55 3.53 -12.17
C GLN A 167 -9.87 4.29 -12.34
N SER A 168 -10.99 3.59 -12.59
CA SER A 168 -12.30 4.26 -12.75
C SER A 168 -12.78 4.87 -11.44
N VAL A 169 -12.55 4.21 -10.30
CA VAL A 169 -12.85 4.76 -8.98
C VAL A 169 -11.93 5.94 -8.65
N ALA A 170 -10.63 5.82 -8.95
CA ALA A 170 -9.67 6.92 -8.73
C ALA A 170 -10.06 8.19 -9.50
N VAL A 171 -10.43 8.05 -10.79
CA VAL A 171 -10.90 9.18 -11.61
C VAL A 171 -12.17 9.80 -11.01
N ARG A 172 -13.12 8.99 -10.54
CA ARG A 172 -14.34 9.49 -9.90
C ARG A 172 -14.03 10.29 -8.64
N LEU A 173 -13.15 9.79 -7.78
CA LEU A 173 -12.75 10.50 -6.55
C LEU A 173 -12.10 11.85 -6.85
N ILE A 174 -11.30 11.93 -7.93
CA ILE A 174 -10.69 13.18 -8.38
C ILE A 174 -11.78 14.13 -8.90
N ASP A 175 -12.68 13.67 -9.76
CA ASP A 175 -13.78 14.47 -10.31
C ASP A 175 -14.72 15.00 -9.20
N ASP A 176 -15.05 14.14 -8.22
CA ASP A 176 -15.86 14.55 -7.08
C ASP A 176 -15.14 15.64 -6.26
N ARG A 177 -13.82 15.53 -6.06
CA ARG A 177 -13.00 16.55 -5.38
C ARG A 177 -12.91 17.85 -6.19
N GLU A 178 -12.72 17.78 -7.50
CA GLU A 178 -12.71 18.98 -8.36
C GLU A 178 -14.05 19.74 -8.28
N LYS A 179 -15.17 19.02 -8.28
CA LYS A 179 -16.50 19.64 -8.09
C LYS A 179 -16.65 20.32 -6.72
N GLU A 180 -16.08 19.73 -5.66
CA GLU A 180 -16.05 20.38 -4.35
C GLU A 180 -15.21 21.67 -4.39
N ILE A 181 -14.05 21.65 -5.08
CA ILE A 181 -13.18 22.81 -5.23
C ILE A 181 -13.86 23.92 -6.05
N GLU A 182 -14.49 23.56 -7.18
CA GLU A 182 -15.23 24.50 -8.02
C GLU A 182 -16.45 25.10 -7.30
N GLY A 183 -17.09 24.31 -6.45
CA GLY A 183 -18.24 24.77 -5.63
C GLY A 183 -17.84 25.51 -4.36
N PHE A 184 -16.54 25.53 -4.01
CA PHE A 184 -16.06 26.13 -2.77
C PHE A 184 -16.23 27.65 -2.81
N LYS A 185 -16.94 28.19 -1.84
CA LYS A 185 -17.05 29.63 -1.61
C LYS A 185 -16.12 30.00 -0.47
N PRO A 186 -15.04 30.75 -0.74
CA PRO A 186 -14.14 31.20 0.32
C PRO A 186 -14.88 32.12 1.28
N GLU A 187 -14.76 31.86 2.56
CA GLU A 187 -15.27 32.69 3.64
C GLU A 187 -14.09 33.35 4.34
N GLU A 188 -14.12 34.67 4.42
CA GLU A 188 -13.14 35.44 5.18
C GLU A 188 -13.31 35.18 6.67
N TYR A 189 -12.21 34.99 7.37
CA TYR A 189 -12.20 34.97 8.82
C TYR A 189 -10.91 35.59 9.36
N TRP A 190 -10.99 36.08 10.58
CA TRP A 190 -9.89 36.74 11.26
C TRP A 190 -9.52 36.00 12.54
N ASN A 191 -8.22 35.90 12.81
CA ASN A 191 -7.71 35.42 14.08
C ASN A 191 -7.32 36.63 14.95
N VAL A 192 -7.70 36.61 16.20
CA VAL A 192 -7.29 37.60 17.20
C VAL A 192 -6.34 36.90 18.16
N ASP A 193 -5.08 37.29 18.14
CA ASP A 193 -4.01 36.71 18.98
C ASP A 193 -3.48 37.76 19.92
N ALA A 194 -3.37 37.44 21.23
CA ALA A 194 -2.78 38.26 22.26
C ALA A 194 -1.43 37.70 22.66
N THR A 195 -0.38 38.55 22.70
CA THR A 195 0.89 38.21 23.31
C THR A 195 0.87 38.58 24.78
N LEU A 196 0.82 37.57 25.62
CA LEU A 196 0.76 37.74 27.09
C LEU A 196 2.14 37.51 27.71
N GLY A 197 2.50 38.31 28.69
CA GLY A 197 3.79 38.24 29.36
C GLY A 197 3.67 37.99 30.86
N VAL A 198 4.51 37.08 31.38
CA VAL A 198 4.69 36.88 32.83
C VAL A 198 6.16 36.91 33.16
N GLY A 199 6.59 37.96 33.85
CA GLY A 199 8.01 38.21 34.12
C GLY A 199 8.81 38.42 32.84
N HIS A 200 9.80 37.55 32.56
CA HIS A 200 10.64 37.61 31.37
C HIS A 200 10.19 36.65 30.26
N LYS A 201 9.06 35.97 30.42
CA LYS A 201 8.52 35.01 29.46
C LYS A 201 7.23 35.54 28.81
N SER A 202 7.07 35.26 27.53
CA SER A 202 5.84 35.57 26.80
C SER A 202 5.31 34.34 26.10
N PHE A 203 4.01 34.31 25.87
CA PHE A 203 3.34 33.32 25.07
C PHE A 203 2.17 33.94 24.30
N THR A 204 1.76 33.30 23.19
CA THR A 204 0.64 33.77 22.40
C THR A 204 -0.62 32.98 22.76
N ALA A 205 -1.68 33.70 23.10
CA ALA A 205 -3.01 33.16 23.34
C ALA A 205 -3.90 33.55 22.17
N ARG A 206 -4.70 32.62 21.67
CA ARG A 206 -5.64 32.87 20.58
C ARG A 206 -7.06 32.90 21.10
N LEU A 207 -7.86 33.85 20.60
CA LEU A 207 -9.29 33.92 20.87
C LEU A 207 -9.96 32.63 20.42
N ALA A 208 -10.66 31.95 21.32
CA ALA A 208 -11.30 30.66 21.05
C ALA A 208 -12.82 30.76 21.13
N SER A 209 -13.36 31.35 22.17
CA SER A 209 -14.80 31.38 22.42
C SER A 209 -15.21 32.59 23.26
N ASP A 210 -16.50 32.84 23.30
CA ASP A 210 -17.11 33.79 24.24
C ASP A 210 -17.19 33.19 25.66
N ASP A 211 -17.75 33.97 26.60
CA ASP A 211 -17.99 33.60 27.99
C ASP A 211 -18.92 32.38 28.17
N LYS A 212 -19.74 32.09 27.16
CA LYS A 212 -20.66 30.94 27.09
C LYS A 212 -20.04 29.72 26.42
N GLY A 213 -18.77 29.80 26.01
CA GLY A 213 -18.07 28.71 25.31
C GLY A 213 -18.42 28.59 23.83
N LYS A 214 -19.16 29.51 23.24
CA LYS A 214 -19.46 29.54 21.81
C LYS A 214 -18.22 30.03 21.05
N LYS A 215 -17.78 29.27 20.05
CA LYS A 215 -16.63 29.62 19.20
C LYS A 215 -16.83 31.04 18.62
N LEU A 216 -15.85 31.91 18.84
CA LEU A 216 -15.77 33.23 18.24
C LEU A 216 -14.79 33.19 17.07
N LEU A 217 -15.30 33.51 15.89
CA LEU A 217 -14.51 33.62 14.67
C LEU A 217 -15.02 34.86 13.91
N PRO A 218 -14.36 36.01 14.02
CA PRO A 218 -14.76 37.20 13.28
C PRO A 218 -14.66 36.95 11.77
N HIS A 219 -15.65 37.39 11.03
CA HIS A 219 -15.71 37.25 9.59
C HIS A 219 -15.33 38.53 8.84
N THR A 220 -15.16 39.64 9.55
CA THR A 220 -14.76 40.93 8.96
C THR A 220 -13.65 41.59 9.81
N GLU A 221 -12.85 42.44 9.17
CA GLU A 221 -11.85 43.24 9.86
C GLU A 221 -12.49 44.11 10.96
N ALA A 222 -13.68 44.66 10.71
CA ALA A 222 -14.40 45.50 11.66
C ALA A 222 -14.78 44.71 12.92
N GLU A 223 -15.22 43.47 12.79
CA GLU A 223 -15.53 42.60 13.93
C GLU A 223 -14.25 42.26 14.70
N ALA A 224 -13.16 41.92 14.00
CA ALA A 224 -11.87 41.63 14.65
C ALA A 224 -11.34 42.80 15.43
N ARG A 225 -11.40 44.03 14.84
CA ARG A 225 -10.94 45.26 15.54
C ARG A 225 -11.86 45.66 16.68
N ALA A 226 -13.15 45.40 16.62
CA ALA A 226 -14.04 45.62 17.75
C ALA A 226 -13.69 44.73 18.95
N ILE A 227 -13.34 43.47 18.70
CA ILE A 227 -12.85 42.54 19.73
C ILE A 227 -11.51 43.01 20.29
N GLU A 228 -10.54 43.37 19.43
CA GLU A 228 -9.24 43.88 19.82
C GLU A 228 -9.39 45.06 20.77
N LYS A 229 -10.19 46.06 20.38
CA LYS A 229 -10.45 47.23 21.20
C LYS A 229 -11.13 46.89 22.53
N GLY A 230 -12.02 45.88 22.55
CA GLY A 230 -12.66 45.42 23.79
C GLY A 230 -11.72 44.68 24.74
N LEU A 231 -10.61 44.17 24.23
CA LEU A 231 -9.57 43.50 25.02
C LEU A 231 -8.43 44.41 25.46
N GLU A 232 -8.38 45.67 24.97
CA GLU A 232 -7.40 46.65 25.43
C GLU A 232 -7.59 46.97 26.92
N GLY A 233 -6.55 46.74 27.71
CA GLY A 233 -6.57 46.94 29.16
C GLY A 233 -7.36 45.91 29.96
N ALA A 234 -7.82 44.84 29.32
CA ALA A 234 -8.51 43.76 30.01
C ALA A 234 -7.54 42.96 30.91
N GLU A 235 -8.07 42.47 32.03
CA GLU A 235 -7.36 41.55 32.90
C GLU A 235 -7.41 40.12 32.37
N TYR A 236 -6.24 39.47 32.27
CA TYR A 236 -6.14 38.09 31.79
C TYR A 236 -5.86 37.15 32.95
N THR A 237 -6.71 36.15 33.12
CA THR A 237 -6.54 35.14 34.17
C THR A 237 -6.50 33.73 33.56
N VAL A 238 -5.76 32.81 34.20
CA VAL A 238 -5.71 31.40 33.82
C VAL A 238 -6.94 30.71 34.41
N GLY A 239 -7.92 30.32 33.54
CA GLY A 239 -9.12 29.62 33.98
C GLY A 239 -8.88 28.14 34.25
N GLU A 240 -8.28 27.39 33.31
CA GLU A 240 -8.05 25.95 33.41
C GLU A 240 -6.70 25.58 32.79
N LEU A 241 -5.98 24.64 33.40
CA LEU A 241 -4.75 24.07 32.88
C LEU A 241 -4.91 22.56 32.65
N LYS A 242 -4.96 22.14 31.40
CA LYS A 242 -4.97 20.72 31.02
C LYS A 242 -3.58 20.23 30.66
N LYS A 243 -3.03 19.29 31.44
CA LYS A 243 -1.75 18.65 31.15
C LYS A 243 -1.98 17.37 30.34
N GLY A 244 -1.39 17.28 29.16
CA GLY A 244 -1.37 16.07 28.32
C GLY A 244 0.06 15.54 28.18
N LYS A 245 0.20 14.20 28.09
CA LYS A 245 1.45 13.59 27.60
C LYS A 245 1.33 13.40 26.10
N ARG A 246 2.34 13.85 25.36
CA ARG A 246 2.55 13.50 23.95
C ARG A 246 3.41 12.26 23.86
#